data_35ca2f3f2cb7525f7e8e3074257b9f06
#
_entry.id   35ca2f3f2cb7525f7e8e3074257b9f06
#
_cell.length_a   1.000
_cell.length_b   1.000
_cell.length_c   1.000
_cell.angle_alpha   90.00
_cell.angle_beta   90.00
_cell.angle_gamma   90.00
#
_symmetry.space_group_name_H-M   'P 1'
#
loop_
_entity.id
_entity.type
_entity.pdbx_description
1 polymer ?
#
loop_
_entity_poly.entity_id
_entity_poly.type
_entity_poly.pdbx_seq_one_letter_code
_entity_poly.pdbx_strand_id
1 'polypeptide(L)'
;SKTFITNGHFFFFFLVACKTDANAGINGISLIVIERGTPGFSSSQLKKIGWHSSDTGELAFDNVKVPISNLVGKEGMGFFYIMESFQIERLVAGILGIGGGEQCLELTLKYMNEREAFGRQIKKYQVLRHEMVQLYTELEAGKQMTYHTCWQMQNGEVPVKEASMVKLYMTELSNKIVDKCLQMFGGYGYMED
;
A
#
# COMPACT_ATOMS: atom_id res chain seq x y z
N SER A 1 -11.24 19.17 -7.93
CA SER A 1 -10.02 18.40 -8.28
C SER A 1 -9.77 17.29 -7.29
N LYS A 2 -8.93 16.33 -7.67
CA LYS A 2 -8.41 15.24 -6.85
C LYS A 2 -6.92 15.11 -7.11
N THR A 3 -6.12 15.01 -6.05
CA THR A 3 -4.65 14.97 -6.16
C THR A 3 -4.12 13.66 -5.58
N PHE A 4 -2.94 13.23 -6.02
CA PHE A 4 -2.27 11.99 -5.63
C PHE A 4 -3.04 10.71 -5.97
N ILE A 5 -3.72 10.71 -7.12
CA ILE A 5 -4.51 9.56 -7.54
C ILE A 5 -3.60 8.54 -8.24
N THR A 6 -3.50 7.35 -7.65
CA THR A 6 -2.78 6.22 -8.23
C THR A 6 -3.42 5.84 -9.57
N ASN A 7 -2.57 5.67 -10.59
CA ASN A 7 -2.97 5.42 -11.97
C ASN A 7 -3.87 6.53 -12.57
N GLY A 8 -3.84 7.74 -11.99
CA GLY A 8 -4.67 8.86 -12.39
C GLY A 8 -4.43 9.37 -13.81
N HIS A 9 -3.28 9.02 -14.39
CA HIS A 9 -2.95 9.42 -15.77
C HIS A 9 -3.21 8.32 -16.80
N PHE A 10 -3.10 7.05 -16.46
CA PHE A 10 -3.22 5.95 -17.43
C PHE A 10 -4.58 5.25 -17.46
N PHE A 11 -5.33 5.26 -16.37
CA PHE A 11 -6.60 4.53 -16.30
C PHE A 11 -7.69 5.16 -17.19
N PHE A 12 -8.63 4.32 -17.61
CA PHE A 12 -9.72 4.68 -18.53
C PHE A 12 -10.98 5.16 -17.82
N PHE A 13 -11.17 4.79 -16.56
CA PHE A 13 -12.31 5.23 -15.74
C PHE A 13 -11.88 5.45 -14.28
N PHE A 14 -12.62 6.28 -13.59
CA PHE A 14 -12.36 6.67 -12.21
C PHE A 14 -13.63 6.55 -11.38
N LEU A 15 -13.52 5.91 -10.21
CA LEU A 15 -14.57 5.95 -9.19
C LEU A 15 -14.34 7.18 -8.31
N VAL A 16 -15.19 8.16 -8.43
CA VAL A 16 -15.00 9.47 -7.80
C VAL A 16 -16.02 9.68 -6.69
N ALA A 17 -15.52 9.92 -5.47
CA ALA A 17 -16.34 10.36 -4.36
C ALA A 17 -16.70 11.85 -4.52
N CYS A 18 -17.96 12.14 -4.64
CA CYS A 18 -18.52 13.48 -4.84
C CYS A 18 -19.52 13.82 -3.75
N LYS A 19 -19.65 15.10 -3.38
CA LYS A 19 -20.78 15.60 -2.61
C LYS A 19 -21.96 15.83 -3.54
N THR A 20 -23.02 15.04 -3.37
CA THR A 20 -24.31 15.23 -4.06
C THR A 20 -25.29 16.05 -3.21
N ASP A 21 -25.12 16.04 -1.87
CA ASP A 21 -25.78 16.94 -0.94
C ASP A 21 -24.75 17.61 -0.02
N ALA A 22 -24.61 18.93 -0.15
CA ALA A 22 -23.64 19.71 0.63
C ALA A 22 -23.99 19.78 2.13
N ASN A 23 -25.28 19.63 2.48
CA ASN A 23 -25.80 19.82 3.83
C ASN A 23 -25.91 18.52 4.63
N ALA A 24 -25.87 17.35 3.96
CA ALA A 24 -26.06 16.04 4.59
C ALA A 24 -24.80 15.43 5.23
N GLY A 25 -23.68 16.19 5.34
CA GLY A 25 -22.45 15.70 5.94
C GLY A 25 -21.90 14.46 5.23
N ILE A 26 -21.70 13.36 5.97
CA ILE A 26 -21.23 12.08 5.41
C ILE A 26 -22.29 11.38 4.55
N ASN A 27 -23.57 11.60 4.83
CA ASN A 27 -24.69 11.06 4.05
C ASN A 27 -24.91 11.80 2.73
N GLY A 28 -24.16 12.87 2.47
CA GLY A 28 -24.19 13.61 1.20
C GLY A 28 -23.09 13.19 0.21
N ILE A 29 -22.36 12.12 0.50
CA ILE A 29 -21.29 11.63 -0.37
C ILE A 29 -21.79 10.46 -1.21
N SER A 30 -21.61 10.53 -2.52
CA SER A 30 -21.94 9.48 -3.48
C SER A 30 -20.71 9.07 -4.29
N LEU A 31 -20.74 7.88 -4.84
CA LEU A 31 -19.69 7.35 -5.72
C LEU A 31 -20.18 7.39 -7.16
N ILE A 32 -19.41 8.00 -8.04
CA ILE A 32 -19.75 8.18 -9.45
C ILE A 32 -18.60 7.70 -10.32
N VAL A 33 -18.89 6.88 -11.33
CA VAL A 33 -17.91 6.48 -12.35
C VAL A 33 -17.80 7.58 -13.39
N ILE A 34 -16.56 8.00 -13.65
CA ILE A 34 -16.24 8.99 -14.69
C ILE A 34 -15.23 8.36 -15.65
N GLU A 35 -15.56 8.35 -16.93
CA GLU A 35 -14.68 7.82 -17.97
C GLU A 35 -13.67 8.87 -18.42
N ARG A 36 -12.48 8.40 -18.78
CA ARG A 36 -11.48 9.23 -19.43
C ARG A 36 -12.02 9.73 -20.78
N GLY A 37 -11.83 10.99 -21.07
CA GLY A 37 -12.36 11.62 -22.29
C GLY A 37 -13.75 12.24 -22.14
N THR A 38 -14.39 12.09 -20.97
CA THR A 38 -15.62 12.84 -20.67
C THR A 38 -15.33 14.34 -20.76
N PRO A 39 -16.14 15.11 -21.50
CA PRO A 39 -15.95 16.56 -21.61
C PRO A 39 -15.87 17.25 -20.25
N GLY A 40 -14.86 18.09 -20.07
CA GLY A 40 -14.56 18.77 -18.80
C GLY A 40 -13.67 17.97 -17.84
N PHE A 41 -13.32 16.72 -18.16
CA PHE A 41 -12.34 15.94 -17.39
C PHE A 41 -10.93 16.17 -17.98
N SER A 42 -9.96 16.36 -17.08
CA SER A 42 -8.54 16.37 -17.45
C SER A 42 -7.68 15.73 -16.35
N SER A 43 -6.53 15.23 -16.75
CA SER A 43 -5.56 14.64 -15.81
C SER A 43 -4.14 15.02 -16.16
N SER A 44 -3.30 15.21 -15.15
CA SER A 44 -1.86 15.45 -15.30
C SER A 44 -1.07 14.47 -14.45
N GLN A 45 0.12 14.08 -14.93
CA GLN A 45 1.01 13.19 -14.21
C GLN A 45 1.86 13.97 -13.21
N LEU A 46 2.00 13.41 -11.99
CA LEU A 46 2.89 13.90 -10.95
C LEU A 46 4.22 13.12 -10.96
N LYS A 47 5.32 13.83 -10.76
CA LYS A 47 6.65 13.20 -10.59
C LYS A 47 6.79 12.67 -9.17
N LYS A 48 7.35 11.45 -9.04
CA LYS A 48 7.53 10.75 -7.75
C LYS A 48 8.98 10.38 -7.52
N ILE A 49 9.36 10.26 -6.26
CA ILE A 49 10.70 9.78 -5.86
C ILE A 49 10.80 8.26 -5.80
N GLY A 50 9.67 7.55 -5.86
CA GLY A 50 9.63 6.08 -5.78
C GLY A 50 8.37 5.51 -6.41
N TRP A 51 8.31 4.18 -6.42
CA TRP A 51 7.22 3.40 -7.05
C TRP A 51 7.00 3.80 -8.52
N HIS A 52 8.07 3.81 -9.30
CA HIS A 52 8.07 4.29 -10.68
C HIS A 52 7.31 3.39 -11.65
N SER A 53 7.01 2.14 -11.25
CA SER A 53 6.20 1.20 -12.03
C SER A 53 4.71 1.57 -12.12
N SER A 54 4.26 2.54 -11.31
CA SER A 54 2.89 3.05 -11.29
C SER A 54 2.93 4.57 -11.48
N ASP A 55 1.93 5.15 -12.15
CA ASP A 55 1.77 6.60 -12.19
C ASP A 55 0.96 7.12 -10.99
N THR A 56 1.06 8.42 -10.77
CA THR A 56 0.21 9.16 -9.84
C THR A 56 -0.18 10.46 -10.50
N GLY A 57 -1.45 10.77 -10.51
CA GLY A 57 -1.97 11.94 -11.22
C GLY A 57 -2.76 12.88 -10.34
N GLU A 58 -2.99 14.05 -10.90
CA GLU A 58 -3.99 15.02 -10.47
C GLU A 58 -5.13 15.00 -11.47
N LEU A 59 -6.37 14.99 -10.97
CA LEU A 59 -7.59 14.96 -11.76
C LEU A 59 -8.34 16.29 -11.57
N ALA A 60 -8.73 16.91 -12.66
CA ALA A 60 -9.58 18.09 -12.63
C ALA A 60 -10.93 17.81 -13.34
N PHE A 61 -11.97 18.39 -12.79
CA PHE A 61 -13.35 18.24 -13.24
C PHE A 61 -13.98 19.64 -13.37
N ASP A 62 -14.28 20.03 -14.58
CA ASP A 62 -14.94 21.31 -14.89
C ASP A 62 -16.27 21.03 -15.59
N ASN A 63 -17.37 21.21 -14.86
CA ASN A 63 -18.72 20.97 -15.35
C ASN A 63 -18.91 19.59 -16.05
N VAL A 64 -18.24 18.55 -15.58
CA VAL A 64 -18.33 17.19 -16.11
C VAL A 64 -19.77 16.69 -15.93
N LYS A 65 -20.39 16.25 -17.02
CA LYS A 65 -21.73 15.66 -17.03
C LYS A 65 -21.62 14.17 -17.33
N VAL A 66 -22.23 13.37 -16.49
CA VAL A 66 -22.29 11.90 -16.65
C VAL A 66 -23.74 11.41 -16.54
N PRO A 67 -24.08 10.28 -17.17
CA PRO A 67 -25.38 9.65 -16.99
C PRO A 67 -25.63 9.27 -15.54
N ILE A 68 -26.88 9.29 -15.09
CA ILE A 68 -27.24 8.87 -13.73
C ILE A 68 -26.92 7.39 -13.46
N SER A 69 -26.86 6.57 -14.51
CA SER A 69 -26.43 5.18 -14.46
C SER A 69 -24.99 4.98 -13.98
N ASN A 70 -24.16 6.03 -13.99
CA ASN A 70 -22.81 6.00 -13.47
C ASN A 70 -22.73 6.14 -11.93
N LEU A 71 -23.87 6.36 -11.27
CA LEU A 71 -23.97 6.29 -9.82
C LEU A 71 -23.76 4.85 -9.34
N VAL A 72 -22.81 4.65 -8.44
CA VAL A 72 -22.51 3.34 -7.84
C VAL A 72 -23.28 3.19 -6.55
N GLY A 73 -24.15 2.17 -6.51
CA GLY A 73 -25.00 1.90 -5.35
C GLY A 73 -26.10 2.96 -5.18
N LYS A 74 -26.32 3.41 -3.95
CA LYS A 74 -27.34 4.41 -3.60
C LYS A 74 -26.71 5.78 -3.39
N GLU A 75 -27.40 6.81 -3.82
CA GLU A 75 -27.02 8.20 -3.52
C GLU A 75 -26.90 8.41 -2.00
N GLY A 76 -25.88 9.17 -1.59
CA GLY A 76 -25.60 9.44 -0.20
C GLY A 76 -24.91 8.32 0.58
N MET A 77 -24.70 7.14 -0.01
CA MET A 77 -24.07 5.99 0.66
C MET A 77 -22.58 5.83 0.37
N GLY A 78 -22.00 6.72 -0.42
CA GLY A 78 -20.60 6.61 -0.87
C GLY A 78 -19.59 6.57 0.26
N PHE A 79 -19.80 7.30 1.35
CA PHE A 79 -18.91 7.27 2.51
C PHE A 79 -18.85 5.86 3.13
N PHE A 80 -19.98 5.20 3.26
CA PHE A 80 -20.05 3.87 3.87
C PHE A 80 -19.37 2.82 3.01
N TYR A 81 -19.57 2.87 1.68
CA TYR A 81 -18.88 1.98 0.73
C TYR A 81 -17.35 2.17 0.79
N ILE A 82 -16.86 3.41 0.91
CA ILE A 82 -15.43 3.69 1.07
C ILE A 82 -14.91 3.11 2.39
N MET A 83 -15.64 3.29 3.49
CA MET A 83 -15.20 2.78 4.79
C MET A 83 -15.12 1.26 4.82
N GLU A 84 -16.03 0.56 4.16
CA GLU A 84 -15.99 -0.89 4.00
C GLU A 84 -14.75 -1.32 3.17
N SER A 85 -14.53 -0.69 2.02
CA SER A 85 -13.37 -0.98 1.15
C SER A 85 -12.04 -0.73 1.84
N PHE A 86 -11.93 0.29 2.68
CA PHE A 86 -10.69 0.63 3.39
C PHE A 86 -10.19 -0.48 4.32
N GLN A 87 -11.04 -1.38 4.80
CA GLN A 87 -10.59 -2.50 5.63
C GLN A 87 -9.75 -3.46 4.80
N ILE A 88 -10.20 -3.77 3.59
CA ILE A 88 -9.46 -4.63 2.65
C ILE A 88 -8.17 -3.94 2.18
N GLU A 89 -8.23 -2.67 1.86
CA GLU A 89 -7.05 -1.89 1.42
C GLU A 89 -5.96 -1.84 2.50
N ARG A 90 -6.33 -1.66 3.78
CA ARG A 90 -5.40 -1.71 4.91
C ARG A 90 -4.74 -3.08 5.03
N LEU A 91 -5.52 -4.15 4.90
CA LEU A 91 -5.01 -5.51 4.96
C LEU A 91 -4.04 -5.79 3.80
N VAL A 92 -4.38 -5.38 2.58
CA VAL A 92 -3.50 -5.51 1.40
C VAL A 92 -2.18 -4.78 1.60
N ALA A 93 -2.19 -3.57 2.18
CA ALA A 93 -0.96 -2.85 2.50
C ALA A 93 -0.05 -3.64 3.47
N GLY A 94 -0.65 -4.33 4.45
CA GLY A 94 0.09 -5.22 5.35
C GLY A 94 0.67 -6.43 4.62
N ILE A 95 -0.09 -7.06 3.74
CA ILE A 95 0.35 -8.21 2.93
C ILE A 95 1.52 -7.83 2.03
N LEU A 96 1.49 -6.66 1.40
CA LEU A 96 2.61 -6.14 0.62
C LEU A 96 3.87 -5.95 1.47
N GLY A 97 3.70 -5.49 2.73
CA GLY A 97 4.80 -5.38 3.69
C GLY A 97 5.43 -6.74 4.03
N ILE A 98 4.64 -7.82 4.11
CA ILE A 98 5.15 -9.18 4.30
C ILE A 98 6.00 -9.59 3.11
N GLY A 99 5.45 -9.56 1.89
CA GLY A 99 6.16 -10.01 0.70
C GLY A 99 7.46 -9.25 0.44
N GLY A 100 7.44 -7.92 0.60
CA GLY A 100 8.64 -7.09 0.49
C GLY A 100 9.68 -7.42 1.58
N GLY A 101 9.23 -7.63 2.82
CA GLY A 101 10.10 -8.01 3.94
C GLY A 101 10.76 -9.38 3.73
N GLU A 102 10.01 -10.40 3.33
CA GLU A 102 10.53 -11.74 3.01
C GLU A 102 11.60 -11.67 1.93
N GLN A 103 11.31 -10.99 0.82
CA GLN A 103 12.24 -10.84 -0.29
C GLN A 103 13.56 -10.16 0.14
N CYS A 104 13.48 -9.10 0.94
CA CYS A 104 14.66 -8.42 1.44
C CYS A 104 15.51 -9.31 2.35
N LEU A 105 14.88 -10.06 3.25
CA LEU A 105 15.59 -10.97 4.17
C LEU A 105 16.24 -12.13 3.42
N GLU A 106 15.57 -12.72 2.42
CA GLU A 106 16.12 -13.80 1.60
C GLU A 106 17.35 -13.33 0.80
N LEU A 107 17.25 -12.19 0.12
CA LEU A 107 18.36 -11.59 -0.61
C LEU A 107 19.55 -11.29 0.31
N THR A 108 19.27 -10.73 1.48
CA THR A 108 20.30 -10.41 2.48
C THR A 108 20.97 -11.66 3.01
N LEU A 109 20.20 -12.70 3.32
CA LEU A 109 20.76 -13.97 3.80
C LEU A 109 21.65 -14.63 2.74
N LYS A 110 21.25 -14.58 1.46
CA LYS A 110 22.08 -15.03 0.35
C LYS A 110 23.40 -14.27 0.31
N TYR A 111 23.33 -12.94 0.30
CA TYR A 111 24.53 -12.08 0.30
C TYR A 111 25.44 -12.37 1.50
N MET A 112 24.91 -12.51 2.71
CA MET A 112 25.68 -12.83 3.91
C MET A 112 26.38 -14.19 3.84
N ASN A 113 25.87 -15.15 3.07
CA ASN A 113 26.49 -16.44 2.82
C ASN A 113 27.65 -16.38 1.85
N GLU A 114 27.62 -15.44 0.92
CA GLU A 114 28.60 -15.29 -0.16
C GLU A 114 29.70 -14.28 0.19
N ARG A 115 29.33 -13.17 0.81
CA ARG A 115 30.24 -12.06 1.10
C ARG A 115 31.23 -12.39 2.22
N GLU A 116 32.51 -12.17 1.93
CA GLU A 116 33.60 -12.25 2.91
C GLU A 116 34.12 -10.84 3.26
N ALA A 117 34.38 -10.61 4.54
CA ALA A 117 35.01 -9.42 5.05
C ALA A 117 35.79 -9.78 6.32
N PHE A 118 36.96 -9.16 6.50
CA PHE A 118 37.86 -9.40 7.64
C PHE A 118 38.17 -10.88 7.84
N GLY A 119 38.44 -11.61 6.74
CA GLY A 119 38.90 -13.01 6.74
C GLY A 119 37.82 -14.08 6.95
N ARG A 120 36.53 -13.73 6.91
CA ARG A 120 35.43 -14.69 7.01
C ARG A 120 34.15 -14.20 6.40
N GLN A 121 33.23 -15.13 6.09
CA GLN A 121 31.88 -14.79 5.64
C GLN A 121 31.15 -13.92 6.67
N ILE A 122 30.44 -12.89 6.21
CA ILE A 122 29.80 -11.93 7.12
C ILE A 122 28.69 -12.56 7.96
N LYS A 123 28.08 -13.66 7.52
CA LYS A 123 27.12 -14.45 8.33
C LYS A 123 27.70 -14.99 9.65
N LYS A 124 29.04 -15.06 9.78
CA LYS A 124 29.69 -15.55 10.99
C LYS A 124 29.80 -14.50 12.10
N TYR A 125 29.45 -13.24 11.81
CA TYR A 125 29.43 -12.17 12.82
C TYR A 125 28.11 -12.23 13.60
N GLN A 126 28.24 -12.33 14.93
CA GLN A 126 27.07 -12.49 15.82
C GLN A 126 26.08 -11.32 15.69
N VAL A 127 26.57 -10.09 15.59
CA VAL A 127 25.72 -8.89 15.48
C VAL A 127 24.75 -9.00 14.30
N LEU A 128 25.22 -9.45 13.13
CA LEU A 128 24.39 -9.61 11.93
C LEU A 128 23.41 -10.79 12.09
N ARG A 129 23.86 -11.89 12.69
CA ARG A 129 23.00 -13.06 12.96
C ARG A 129 21.86 -12.72 13.90
N HIS A 130 22.15 -11.99 14.98
CA HIS A 130 21.14 -11.61 15.95
C HIS A 130 20.10 -10.66 15.34
N GLU A 131 20.55 -9.67 14.56
CA GLU A 131 19.67 -8.77 13.83
C GLU A 131 18.76 -9.54 12.86
N MET A 132 19.32 -10.45 12.06
CA MET A 132 18.52 -11.29 11.13
C MET A 132 17.46 -12.11 11.86
N VAL A 133 17.82 -12.77 12.96
CA VAL A 133 16.86 -13.58 13.76
C VAL A 133 15.75 -12.69 14.32
N GLN A 134 16.09 -11.50 14.80
CA GLN A 134 15.09 -10.55 15.30
C GLN A 134 14.12 -10.12 14.21
N LEU A 135 14.62 -9.74 13.03
CA LEU A 135 13.79 -9.32 11.90
C LEU A 135 12.88 -10.45 11.42
N TYR A 136 13.39 -11.68 11.31
CA TYR A 136 12.57 -12.86 10.97
C TYR A 136 11.49 -13.12 12.01
N THR A 137 11.81 -13.01 13.30
CA THR A 137 10.84 -13.22 14.39
C THR A 137 9.70 -12.19 14.34
N GLU A 138 10.05 -10.92 14.15
CA GLU A 138 9.07 -9.83 14.04
C GLU A 138 8.20 -10.01 12.79
N LEU A 139 8.81 -10.39 11.65
CA LEU A 139 8.07 -10.65 10.41
C LEU A 139 7.09 -11.81 10.58
N GLU A 140 7.51 -12.91 11.18
CA GLU A 140 6.64 -14.07 11.41
C GLU A 140 5.48 -13.71 12.35
N ALA A 141 5.73 -12.97 13.41
CA ALA A 141 4.66 -12.47 14.29
C ALA A 141 3.63 -11.60 13.53
N GLY A 142 4.10 -10.72 12.67
CA GLY A 142 3.23 -9.90 11.81
C GLY A 142 2.45 -10.71 10.78
N LYS A 143 3.06 -11.76 10.22
CA LYS A 143 2.38 -12.73 9.33
C LYS A 143 1.22 -13.41 10.04
N GLN A 144 1.44 -13.92 11.25
CA GLN A 144 0.38 -14.58 12.03
C GLN A 144 -0.78 -13.63 12.34
N MET A 145 -0.48 -12.40 12.73
CA MET A 145 -1.51 -11.37 12.93
C MET A 145 -2.29 -11.09 11.63
N THR A 146 -1.61 -11.01 10.50
CA THR A 146 -2.22 -10.78 9.19
C THR A 146 -3.11 -11.95 8.78
N TYR A 147 -2.63 -13.19 8.90
CA TYR A 147 -3.40 -14.39 8.56
C TYR A 147 -4.63 -14.56 9.44
N HIS A 148 -4.51 -14.24 10.74
CA HIS A 148 -5.67 -14.24 11.63
C HIS A 148 -6.72 -13.22 11.19
N THR A 149 -6.31 -12.02 10.81
CA THR A 149 -7.22 -10.99 10.28
C THR A 149 -7.88 -11.41 8.97
N CYS A 150 -7.14 -12.06 8.06
CA CYS A 150 -7.70 -12.65 6.85
C CYS A 150 -8.75 -13.72 7.17
N TRP A 151 -8.45 -14.58 8.15
CA TRP A 151 -9.37 -15.62 8.58
C TRP A 151 -10.67 -15.05 9.15
N GLN A 152 -10.59 -14.00 9.97
CA GLN A 152 -11.78 -13.29 10.47
C GLN A 152 -12.64 -12.75 9.31
N MET A 153 -12.03 -12.06 8.33
CA MET A 153 -12.75 -11.56 7.16
C MET A 153 -13.40 -12.69 6.35
N GLN A 154 -12.70 -13.81 6.17
CA GLN A 154 -13.22 -14.98 5.47
C GLN A 154 -14.44 -15.60 6.16
N ASN A 155 -14.52 -15.48 7.48
CA ASN A 155 -15.66 -15.93 8.28
C ASN A 155 -16.80 -14.88 8.41
N GLY A 156 -16.72 -13.80 7.63
CA GLY A 156 -17.77 -12.78 7.58
C GLY A 156 -17.68 -11.74 8.70
N GLU A 157 -16.59 -11.70 9.47
CA GLU A 157 -16.34 -10.64 10.44
C GLU A 157 -15.83 -9.36 9.73
N VAL A 158 -15.97 -8.22 10.40
CA VAL A 158 -15.41 -6.93 9.96
C VAL A 158 -14.34 -6.47 10.96
N PRO A 159 -13.10 -7.01 10.89
CA PRO A 159 -12.05 -6.78 11.88
C PRO A 159 -11.35 -5.42 11.67
N VAL A 160 -12.06 -4.32 11.95
CA VAL A 160 -11.56 -2.94 11.73
C VAL A 160 -10.30 -2.64 12.52
N LYS A 161 -10.27 -3.06 13.79
CA LYS A 161 -9.13 -2.88 14.69
C LYS A 161 -7.94 -3.69 14.18
N GLU A 162 -8.14 -4.96 13.91
CA GLU A 162 -7.10 -5.90 13.49
C GLU A 162 -6.50 -5.48 12.13
N ALA A 163 -7.32 -5.11 11.15
CA ALA A 163 -6.87 -4.60 9.85
C ALA A 163 -6.04 -3.31 9.99
N SER A 164 -6.42 -2.44 10.93
CA SER A 164 -5.66 -1.21 11.23
C SER A 164 -4.32 -1.51 11.91
N MET A 165 -4.29 -2.49 12.82
CA MET A 165 -3.05 -2.95 13.48
C MET A 165 -2.11 -3.61 12.47
N VAL A 166 -2.63 -4.47 11.60
CA VAL A 166 -1.85 -5.11 10.51
C VAL A 166 -1.21 -4.06 9.62
N LYS A 167 -2.00 -3.09 9.14
CA LYS A 167 -1.47 -2.01 8.29
C LYS A 167 -0.35 -1.26 8.99
N LEU A 168 -0.56 -0.81 10.22
CA LEU A 168 0.43 -0.04 10.96
C LEU A 168 1.70 -0.86 11.16
N TYR A 169 1.58 -2.03 11.79
CA TYR A 169 2.72 -2.85 12.18
C TYR A 169 3.54 -3.31 10.99
N MET A 170 2.88 -3.86 9.95
CA MET A 170 3.59 -4.42 8.81
C MET A 170 4.26 -3.37 7.92
N THR A 171 3.66 -2.19 7.75
CA THR A 171 4.29 -1.14 6.94
C THR A 171 5.50 -0.52 7.65
N GLU A 172 5.46 -0.34 8.97
CA GLU A 172 6.62 0.11 9.75
C GLU A 172 7.72 -0.95 9.80
N LEU A 173 7.35 -2.20 10.04
CA LEU A 173 8.29 -3.32 10.05
C LEU A 173 8.98 -3.52 8.69
N SER A 174 8.25 -3.38 7.58
CA SER A 174 8.82 -3.45 6.24
C SER A 174 9.91 -2.41 6.03
N ASN A 175 9.68 -1.16 6.44
CA ASN A 175 10.72 -0.12 6.38
C ASN A 175 11.94 -0.47 7.26
N LYS A 176 11.71 -0.96 8.48
CA LYS A 176 12.79 -1.42 9.38
C LYS A 176 13.62 -2.54 8.73
N ILE A 177 12.95 -3.53 8.13
CA ILE A 177 13.62 -4.64 7.45
C ILE A 177 14.48 -4.13 6.30
N VAL A 178 13.92 -3.27 5.42
CA VAL A 178 14.66 -2.71 4.28
C VAL A 178 15.90 -1.95 4.73
N ASP A 179 15.77 -1.07 5.73
CA ASP A 179 16.88 -0.29 6.28
C ASP A 179 17.99 -1.21 6.83
N LYS A 180 17.62 -2.20 7.65
CA LYS A 180 18.57 -3.14 8.24
C LYS A 180 19.23 -4.06 7.22
N CYS A 181 18.46 -4.55 6.25
CA CYS A 181 18.98 -5.34 5.15
C CYS A 181 19.98 -4.53 4.31
N LEU A 182 19.62 -3.31 3.92
CA LEU A 182 20.48 -2.41 3.17
C LEU A 182 21.81 -2.18 3.91
N GLN A 183 21.78 -1.94 5.22
CA GLN A 183 22.98 -1.79 6.06
C GLN A 183 23.88 -3.03 6.01
N MET A 184 23.33 -4.25 5.93
CA MET A 184 24.09 -5.49 5.86
C MET A 184 24.84 -5.66 4.54
N PHE A 185 24.42 -5.01 3.46
CA PHE A 185 25.16 -4.92 2.21
C PHE A 185 26.38 -3.99 2.30
N GLY A 186 26.46 -3.15 3.35
CA GLY A 186 27.55 -2.19 3.52
C GLY A 186 27.62 -1.18 2.38
N GLY A 187 28.81 -0.91 1.85
CA GLY A 187 28.98 0.04 0.74
C GLY A 187 28.21 -0.35 -0.53
N TYR A 188 28.04 -1.64 -0.79
CA TYR A 188 27.25 -2.11 -1.94
C TYR A 188 25.75 -1.77 -1.85
N GLY A 189 25.21 -1.61 -0.64
CA GLY A 189 23.84 -1.15 -0.47
C GLY A 189 23.55 0.27 -0.96
N TYR A 190 24.59 1.03 -1.26
CA TYR A 190 24.49 2.40 -1.78
C TYR A 190 24.78 2.50 -3.29
N MET A 191 25.22 1.42 -3.93
CA MET A 191 25.55 1.39 -5.36
C MET A 191 24.35 0.93 -6.19
N GLU A 192 24.35 1.26 -7.49
CA GLU A 192 23.30 0.90 -8.45
C GLU A 192 23.56 -0.46 -9.14
N ASP A 193 24.54 -1.25 -8.69
CA ASP A 193 24.95 -2.54 -9.29
C ASP A 193 24.02 -3.71 -8.92
#